data_703ad607c9bd236331ee96528d72edd7
#
_entry.id   703ad607c9bd236331ee96528d72edd7
#
_cell.length_a   1.000
_cell.length_b   1.000
_cell.length_c   1.000
_cell.angle_alpha   90.00
_cell.angle_beta   90.00
_cell.angle_gamma   90.00
#
_symmetry.space_group_name_H-M   'P 1'
#
loop_
_entity.id
_entity.type
_entity.pdbx_description
1 polymer ?
#
loop_
_entity_poly.entity_id
_entity_poly.type
_entity_poly.pdbx_seq_one_letter_code
_entity_poly.pdbx_strand_id
1 'polypeptide(L)'
;MDDVEHFNEHGWVLTRSHRDVDAVARWVDEVAAWPDDDGPWLHHREMSDTGPQLCRTENFVPFHEELRTLLTAGTMLATASALLGEPAVLYKEKINYKLPGGAGYAPHQDAPAYRFVQIHVSCMVAVDDSLIANGCLEVVSGRHHDLLPVDDVGCIRADVVADMDWAPVEVRAGETLWFHSRTPHRSGPNLGTTPRRALYPTYNALSEGDLRAAYYEQKRAELASAGEGDRVAVSLIGDFQGRPVR
;
A
#
# COMPACT_ATOMS: atom_id res chain seq x y z
N MET A 1 14.40 22.63 -1.89
CA MET A 1 14.52 21.34 -1.14
C MET A 1 14.47 20.24 -2.18
N ASP A 2 15.43 19.34 -2.19
CA ASP A 2 15.34 18.16 -3.06
C ASP A 2 14.39 17.10 -2.46
N ASP A 3 14.07 16.05 -3.22
CA ASP A 3 13.10 15.04 -2.81
C ASP A 3 13.54 14.28 -1.54
N VAL A 4 14.85 14.05 -1.36
CA VAL A 4 15.41 13.37 -0.20
C VAL A 4 15.35 14.26 1.05
N GLU A 5 15.70 15.53 0.91
CA GLU A 5 15.59 16.52 2.01
C GLU A 5 14.14 16.65 2.46
N HIS A 6 13.19 16.78 1.52
CA HIS A 6 11.75 16.84 1.83
C HIS A 6 11.27 15.58 2.55
N PHE A 7 11.67 14.40 2.07
CA PHE A 7 11.32 13.13 2.70
C PHE A 7 11.88 13.01 4.12
N ASN A 8 13.13 13.42 4.34
CA ASN A 8 13.75 13.37 5.66
C ASN A 8 13.10 14.33 6.66
N GLU A 9 12.63 15.49 6.21
CA GLU A 9 11.95 16.47 7.06
C GLU A 9 10.50 16.09 7.35
N HIS A 10 9.76 15.65 6.31
CA HIS A 10 8.30 15.46 6.39
C HIS A 10 7.86 14.00 6.53
N GLY A 11 8.73 13.03 6.22
CA GLY A 11 8.41 11.60 6.22
C GLY A 11 7.69 11.13 4.95
N TRP A 12 7.49 12.00 3.97
CA TRP A 12 6.87 11.67 2.70
C TRP A 12 7.34 12.61 1.58
N VAL A 13 7.18 12.18 0.32
CA VAL A 13 7.45 13.02 -0.86
C VAL A 13 6.63 12.56 -2.05
N LEU A 14 6.14 13.51 -2.86
CA LEU A 14 5.45 13.25 -4.11
C LEU A 14 6.43 13.41 -5.27
N THR A 15 6.64 12.35 -6.03
CA THR A 15 7.51 12.37 -7.22
C THR A 15 6.70 12.23 -8.49
N ARG A 16 7.14 12.91 -9.53
CA ARG A 16 6.57 12.80 -10.88
C ARG A 16 7.49 11.95 -11.74
N SER A 17 6.91 11.00 -12.47
CA SER A 17 7.66 10.21 -13.44
C SER A 17 6.93 10.19 -14.77
N HIS A 18 7.72 10.14 -15.84
CA HIS A 18 7.20 10.01 -17.21
C HIS A 18 6.87 8.54 -17.52
N ARG A 19 5.98 7.92 -16.74
CA ARG A 19 5.52 6.54 -17.00
C ARG A 19 4.44 6.53 -18.06
N ASP A 20 4.42 5.46 -18.85
CA ASP A 20 3.25 5.13 -19.67
C ASP A 20 2.12 4.66 -18.75
N VAL A 21 1.23 5.59 -18.40
CA VAL A 21 0.10 5.35 -17.48
C VAL A 21 -0.84 4.30 -18.05
N ASP A 22 -1.09 4.33 -19.37
CA ASP A 22 -1.99 3.38 -20.03
C ASP A 22 -1.40 1.96 -20.02
N ALA A 23 -0.09 1.83 -20.17
CA ALA A 23 0.57 0.52 -20.03
C ALA A 23 0.41 -0.03 -18.62
N VAL A 24 0.69 0.78 -17.58
CA VAL A 24 0.53 0.35 -16.18
C VAL A 24 -0.92 -0.02 -15.88
N ALA A 25 -1.88 0.74 -16.39
CA ALA A 25 -3.30 0.43 -16.21
C ALA A 25 -3.68 -0.93 -16.83
N ARG A 26 -3.21 -1.22 -18.06
CA ARG A 26 -3.42 -2.54 -18.70
C ARG A 26 -2.80 -3.68 -17.89
N TRP A 27 -1.57 -3.55 -17.41
CA TRP A 27 -0.90 -4.58 -16.59
C TRP A 27 -1.65 -4.85 -15.28
N VAL A 28 -2.19 -3.81 -14.66
CA VAL A 28 -3.03 -3.93 -13.45
C VAL A 28 -4.33 -4.66 -13.76
N ASP A 29 -4.96 -4.40 -14.92
CA ASP A 29 -6.16 -5.10 -15.36
C ASP A 29 -5.87 -6.57 -15.71
N GLU A 30 -4.72 -6.87 -16.32
CA GLU A 30 -4.26 -8.25 -16.56
C GLU A 30 -4.14 -9.03 -15.27
N VAL A 31 -3.50 -8.44 -14.23
CA VAL A 31 -3.38 -9.07 -12.90
C VAL A 31 -4.75 -9.24 -12.23
N ALA A 32 -5.65 -8.27 -12.39
CA ALA A 32 -7.00 -8.36 -11.82
C ALA A 32 -7.85 -9.48 -12.46
N ALA A 33 -7.54 -9.87 -13.69
CA ALA A 33 -8.22 -10.93 -14.44
C ALA A 33 -7.65 -12.34 -14.14
N TRP A 34 -6.61 -12.48 -13.35
CA TRP A 34 -6.07 -13.79 -13.01
C TRP A 34 -7.08 -14.61 -12.20
N PRO A 35 -7.08 -15.96 -12.34
CA PRO A 35 -8.00 -16.81 -11.57
C PRO A 35 -7.69 -16.77 -10.06
N ASP A 36 -8.73 -16.96 -9.26
CA ASP A 36 -8.61 -16.95 -7.79
C ASP A 36 -7.87 -18.19 -7.24
N ASP A 37 -7.98 -19.33 -7.92
CA ASP A 37 -7.69 -20.64 -7.32
C ASP A 37 -6.36 -21.29 -7.78
N ASP A 38 -5.68 -20.74 -8.81
CA ASP A 38 -4.61 -21.48 -9.48
C ASP A 38 -3.22 -20.85 -9.38
N GLY A 39 -3.06 -19.78 -8.64
CA GLY A 39 -1.79 -19.07 -8.59
C GLY A 39 -1.25 -18.86 -7.19
N PRO A 40 0.07 -18.63 -7.10
CA PRO A 40 0.71 -18.26 -5.84
C PRO A 40 0.51 -16.77 -5.51
N TRP A 41 -0.17 -15.98 -6.36
CA TRP A 41 -0.65 -14.64 -6.02
C TRP A 41 -1.81 -14.71 -5.03
N LEU A 42 -2.09 -13.60 -4.35
CA LEU A 42 -3.11 -13.52 -3.32
C LEU A 42 -4.16 -12.49 -3.72
N HIS A 43 -5.31 -12.95 -4.20
CA HIS A 43 -6.50 -12.14 -4.39
C HIS A 43 -7.29 -12.03 -3.09
N HIS A 44 -7.60 -10.80 -2.70
CA HIS A 44 -8.45 -10.50 -1.56
C HIS A 44 -9.72 -9.82 -2.02
N ARG A 45 -10.85 -10.26 -1.48
CA ARG A 45 -12.16 -9.74 -1.83
C ARG A 45 -12.86 -9.15 -0.62
N GLU A 46 -13.60 -8.09 -0.85
CA GLU A 46 -14.50 -7.50 0.13
C GLU A 46 -15.95 -7.68 -0.35
N MET A 47 -16.89 -7.76 0.61
CA MET A 47 -18.29 -7.97 0.29
C MET A 47 -18.99 -6.66 -0.03
N SER A 48 -19.60 -6.57 -1.22
CA SER A 48 -20.49 -5.48 -1.61
C SER A 48 -21.94 -5.96 -1.70
N ASP A 49 -22.85 -5.05 -2.03
CA ASP A 49 -24.26 -5.41 -2.27
C ASP A 49 -24.45 -6.32 -3.49
N THR A 50 -23.50 -6.34 -4.41
CA THR A 50 -23.50 -7.17 -5.61
C THR A 50 -22.69 -8.46 -5.47
N GLY A 51 -22.16 -8.74 -4.26
CA GLY A 51 -21.33 -9.91 -3.96
C GLY A 51 -19.86 -9.58 -3.74
N PRO A 52 -18.98 -10.60 -3.69
CA PRO A 52 -17.55 -10.43 -3.48
C PRO A 52 -16.92 -9.61 -4.60
N GLN A 53 -16.15 -8.57 -4.23
CA GLN A 53 -15.45 -7.70 -5.17
C GLN A 53 -13.94 -7.75 -4.91
N LEU A 54 -13.13 -7.83 -5.96
CA LEU A 54 -11.68 -7.80 -5.83
C LEU A 54 -11.25 -6.43 -5.27
N CYS A 55 -10.66 -6.42 -4.08
CA CYS A 55 -10.18 -5.20 -3.42
C CYS A 55 -8.65 -5.11 -3.38
N ARG A 56 -7.94 -6.25 -3.49
CA ARG A 56 -6.48 -6.28 -3.46
C ARG A 56 -5.92 -7.52 -4.13
N THR A 57 -4.75 -7.37 -4.79
CA THR A 57 -3.90 -8.47 -5.22
C THR A 57 -2.49 -8.28 -4.65
N GLU A 58 -1.89 -9.34 -4.12
CA GLU A 58 -0.51 -9.35 -3.62
C GLU A 58 0.31 -10.46 -4.27
N ASN A 59 1.64 -10.40 -4.18
CA ASN A 59 2.57 -11.40 -4.71
C ASN A 59 2.47 -11.59 -6.24
N PHE A 60 2.28 -10.53 -6.99
CA PHE A 60 2.14 -10.58 -8.45
C PHE A 60 3.48 -10.44 -9.19
N VAL A 61 4.49 -9.82 -8.59
CA VAL A 61 5.79 -9.52 -9.22
C VAL A 61 6.49 -10.75 -9.82
N PRO A 62 6.48 -11.94 -9.22
CA PRO A 62 7.10 -13.12 -9.84
C PRO A 62 6.42 -13.60 -11.13
N PHE A 63 5.17 -13.18 -11.38
CA PHE A 63 4.29 -13.71 -12.42
C PHE A 63 3.93 -12.68 -13.52
N HIS A 64 4.37 -11.43 -13.34
CA HIS A 64 4.15 -10.36 -14.32
C HIS A 64 5.45 -9.62 -14.59
N GLU A 65 6.05 -9.82 -15.76
CA GLU A 65 7.40 -9.34 -16.07
C GLU A 65 7.52 -7.82 -16.11
N GLU A 66 6.56 -7.14 -16.70
CA GLU A 66 6.58 -5.69 -16.85
C GLU A 66 6.41 -4.99 -15.48
N LEU A 67 5.49 -5.47 -14.64
CA LEU A 67 5.34 -4.95 -13.27
C LEU A 67 6.56 -5.27 -12.41
N ARG A 68 7.17 -6.46 -12.59
CA ARG A 68 8.44 -6.78 -11.95
C ARG A 68 9.51 -5.77 -12.34
N THR A 69 9.71 -5.55 -13.63
CA THR A 69 10.70 -4.60 -14.14
C THR A 69 10.43 -3.19 -13.63
N LEU A 70 9.16 -2.75 -13.65
CA LEU A 70 8.76 -1.45 -13.11
C LEU A 70 9.15 -1.28 -11.64
N LEU A 71 8.91 -2.28 -10.81
CA LEU A 71 9.07 -2.19 -9.36
C LEU A 71 10.47 -2.55 -8.85
N THR A 72 11.24 -3.36 -9.59
CA THR A 72 12.56 -3.86 -9.13
C THR A 72 13.75 -3.27 -9.89
N ALA A 73 13.52 -2.30 -10.77
CA ALA A 73 14.58 -1.68 -11.56
C ALA A 73 14.32 -0.19 -11.82
N GLY A 74 15.26 0.46 -12.50
CA GLY A 74 15.11 1.83 -12.99
C GLY A 74 14.83 2.85 -11.89
N THR A 75 13.97 3.81 -12.23
CA THR A 75 13.69 4.98 -11.36
C THR A 75 13.04 4.58 -10.01
N MET A 76 12.17 3.55 -9.99
CA MET A 76 11.53 3.12 -8.75
C MET A 76 12.56 2.65 -7.72
N LEU A 77 13.43 1.72 -8.13
CA LEU A 77 14.46 1.19 -7.24
C LEU A 77 15.50 2.26 -6.86
N ALA A 78 15.87 3.13 -7.80
CA ALA A 78 16.79 4.22 -7.55
C ALA A 78 16.23 5.23 -6.53
N THR A 79 14.95 5.61 -6.65
CA THR A 79 14.29 6.50 -5.69
C THR A 79 14.19 5.84 -4.31
N ALA A 80 13.76 4.57 -4.23
CA ALA A 80 13.72 3.84 -2.97
C ALA A 80 15.09 3.81 -2.28
N SER A 81 16.15 3.54 -3.05
CA SER A 81 17.54 3.52 -2.52
C SER A 81 17.98 4.90 -2.03
N ALA A 82 17.65 5.97 -2.74
CA ALA A 82 17.97 7.34 -2.32
C ALA A 82 17.25 7.72 -1.02
N LEU A 83 15.96 7.36 -0.88
CA LEU A 83 15.17 7.64 0.32
C LEU A 83 15.58 6.80 1.52
N LEU A 84 16.08 5.57 1.31
CA LEU A 84 16.64 4.73 2.37
C LEU A 84 18.09 5.10 2.72
N GLY A 85 18.80 5.84 1.85
CA GLY A 85 20.22 6.17 2.02
C GLY A 85 21.17 5.01 1.71
N GLU A 86 20.68 3.88 1.20
CA GLU A 86 21.44 2.70 0.80
C GLU A 86 20.70 1.89 -0.28
N PRO A 87 21.34 0.88 -0.92
CA PRO A 87 20.68 0.04 -1.90
C PRO A 87 19.40 -0.60 -1.35
N ALA A 88 18.30 -0.45 -2.09
CA ALA A 88 16.99 -0.98 -1.75
C ALA A 88 16.73 -2.33 -2.42
N VAL A 89 15.85 -3.13 -1.81
CA VAL A 89 15.27 -4.32 -2.40
C VAL A 89 13.76 -4.34 -2.17
N LEU A 90 13.00 -4.89 -3.12
CA LEU A 90 11.55 -4.99 -3.00
C LEU A 90 11.19 -6.00 -1.91
N TYR A 91 10.55 -5.54 -0.84
CA TYR A 91 10.10 -6.37 0.28
C TYR A 91 8.77 -7.05 0.00
N LYS A 92 7.80 -6.27 -0.45
CA LYS A 92 6.46 -6.75 -0.82
C LYS A 92 5.78 -5.80 -1.79
N GLU A 93 4.72 -6.28 -2.42
CA GLU A 93 3.90 -5.42 -3.27
C GLU A 93 2.43 -5.82 -3.21
N LYS A 94 1.58 -4.83 -3.42
CA LYS A 94 0.12 -5.00 -3.56
C LYS A 94 -0.45 -4.03 -4.59
N ILE A 95 -1.53 -4.45 -5.23
CA ILE A 95 -2.44 -3.58 -5.98
C ILE A 95 -3.69 -3.43 -5.12
N ASN A 96 -4.13 -2.21 -4.87
CA ASN A 96 -5.43 -1.94 -4.27
C ASN A 96 -6.38 -1.46 -5.36
N TYR A 97 -7.57 -2.06 -5.39
CA TYR A 97 -8.68 -1.72 -6.27
C TYR A 97 -9.79 -1.07 -5.44
N LYS A 98 -9.63 0.18 -5.05
CA LYS A 98 -10.63 0.87 -4.23
C LYS A 98 -11.86 1.19 -5.09
N LEU A 99 -12.86 0.32 -5.02
CA LEU A 99 -14.11 0.43 -5.78
C LEU A 99 -14.96 1.61 -5.29
N PRO A 100 -15.94 2.09 -6.10
CA PRO A 100 -16.96 3.02 -5.62
C PRO A 100 -17.65 2.49 -4.36
N GLY A 101 -17.69 3.29 -3.31
CA GLY A 101 -18.17 2.87 -1.97
C GLY A 101 -17.18 2.04 -1.17
N GLY A 102 -16.00 1.72 -1.72
CA GLY A 102 -14.95 1.00 -1.01
C GLY A 102 -14.49 1.74 0.24
N ALA A 103 -14.22 0.98 1.32
CA ALA A 103 -13.86 1.54 2.60
C ALA A 103 -12.51 2.27 2.60
N GLY A 104 -12.35 3.16 3.56
CA GLY A 104 -11.08 3.80 3.87
C GLY A 104 -10.15 2.89 4.67
N TYR A 105 -8.95 3.39 4.90
CA TYR A 105 -7.96 2.81 5.79
C TYR A 105 -7.89 3.64 7.06
N ALA A 106 -8.02 2.99 8.22
CA ALA A 106 -7.89 3.63 9.51
C ALA A 106 -6.48 4.24 9.71
N PRO A 107 -6.34 5.27 10.58
CA PRO A 107 -5.04 5.87 10.89
C PRO A 107 -4.04 4.83 11.41
N HIS A 108 -2.89 4.69 10.73
CA HIS A 108 -1.86 3.72 11.10
C HIS A 108 -0.46 4.14 10.64
N GLN A 109 0.54 3.41 11.11
CA GLN A 109 1.90 3.39 10.61
C GLN A 109 2.18 2.00 10.06
N ASP A 110 2.92 1.88 8.97
CA ASP A 110 3.22 0.58 8.33
C ASP A 110 4.22 -0.25 9.16
N ALA A 111 5.15 0.40 9.88
CA ALA A 111 6.26 -0.27 10.56
C ALA A 111 5.85 -1.40 11.51
N PRO A 112 4.79 -1.28 12.34
CA PRO A 112 4.41 -2.35 13.25
C PRO A 112 3.93 -3.63 12.55
N ALA A 113 3.49 -3.54 11.29
CA ALA A 113 2.97 -4.67 10.53
C ALA A 113 4.07 -5.54 9.90
N TYR A 114 5.33 -5.08 9.84
CA TYR A 114 6.40 -5.76 9.13
C TYR A 114 7.52 -6.22 10.06
N ARG A 115 7.42 -7.45 10.52
CA ARG A 115 8.28 -8.01 11.58
C ARG A 115 9.72 -8.29 11.16
N PHE A 116 9.98 -8.39 9.85
CA PHE A 116 11.30 -8.80 9.35
C PHE A 116 12.24 -7.63 9.08
N VAL A 117 11.73 -6.40 9.00
CA VAL A 117 12.49 -5.21 8.62
C VAL A 117 12.35 -4.13 9.67
N GLN A 118 13.44 -3.37 9.88
CA GLN A 118 13.48 -2.28 10.86
C GLN A 118 12.94 -0.98 10.27
N ILE A 119 13.43 -0.62 9.09
CA ILE A 119 13.04 0.60 8.38
C ILE A 119 12.76 0.22 6.93
N HIS A 120 11.63 0.68 6.44
CA HIS A 120 11.26 0.52 5.05
C HIS A 120 10.56 1.77 4.52
N VAL A 121 10.57 1.91 3.22
CA VAL A 121 9.87 2.94 2.47
C VAL A 121 8.76 2.28 1.68
N SER A 122 7.54 2.76 1.87
CA SER A 122 6.39 2.38 1.04
C SER A 122 6.12 3.47 0.02
N CYS A 123 5.49 3.11 -1.08
CA CYS A 123 4.93 4.13 -1.96
C CYS A 123 3.58 3.71 -2.52
N MET A 124 2.81 4.71 -2.94
CA MET A 124 1.61 4.57 -3.73
C MET A 124 1.89 5.08 -5.14
N VAL A 125 1.94 4.19 -6.12
CA VAL A 125 1.96 4.54 -7.54
C VAL A 125 0.53 4.65 -8.03
N ALA A 126 0.09 5.84 -8.35
CA ALA A 126 -1.26 6.08 -8.82
C ALA A 126 -1.44 5.51 -10.25
N VAL A 127 -2.31 4.52 -10.39
CA VAL A 127 -2.78 4.01 -11.69
C VAL A 127 -3.91 4.88 -12.20
N ASP A 128 -4.82 5.24 -11.31
CA ASP A 128 -5.87 6.24 -11.52
C ASP A 128 -5.63 7.46 -10.64
N ASP A 129 -6.22 8.59 -10.97
CA ASP A 129 -6.15 9.79 -10.13
C ASP A 129 -6.68 9.48 -8.71
N SER A 130 -5.87 9.79 -7.71
CA SER A 130 -6.20 9.64 -6.30
C SER A 130 -6.47 11.02 -5.69
N LEU A 131 -7.73 11.37 -5.59
CA LEU A 131 -8.21 12.70 -5.20
C LEU A 131 -8.95 12.64 -3.86
N ILE A 132 -9.20 13.79 -3.25
CA ILE A 132 -10.02 13.87 -2.02
C ILE A 132 -11.37 13.20 -2.23
N ALA A 133 -12.01 13.41 -3.39
CA ALA A 133 -13.34 12.88 -3.70
C ALA A 133 -13.40 11.35 -3.76
N ASN A 134 -12.28 10.66 -4.07
CA ASN A 134 -12.21 9.19 -4.14
C ASN A 134 -11.30 8.58 -3.07
N GLY A 135 -11.06 9.31 -1.98
CA GLY A 135 -10.36 8.85 -0.80
C GLY A 135 -8.86 8.73 -1.00
N CYS A 136 -8.18 9.83 -1.38
CA CYS A 136 -6.72 9.90 -1.43
C CYS A 136 -6.10 9.61 -0.06
N LEU A 137 -4.78 9.40 -0.01
CA LEU A 137 -4.07 9.30 1.26
C LEU A 137 -4.02 10.68 1.94
N GLU A 138 -4.19 10.65 3.26
CA GLU A 138 -3.88 11.74 4.15
C GLU A 138 -2.69 11.34 5.00
N VAL A 139 -1.74 12.24 5.19
CA VAL A 139 -0.49 12.02 5.94
C VAL A 139 -0.33 13.06 7.04
N VAL A 140 0.49 12.75 8.04
CA VAL A 140 0.92 13.72 9.05
C VAL A 140 2.41 13.96 8.88
N SER A 141 2.77 15.16 8.44
CA SER A 141 4.17 15.56 8.21
C SER A 141 4.99 15.62 9.49
N GLY A 142 6.25 15.19 9.43
CA GLY A 142 7.21 15.29 10.53
C GLY A 142 6.95 14.34 11.71
N ARG A 143 5.98 13.43 11.61
CA ARG A 143 5.62 12.49 12.69
C ARG A 143 6.10 11.05 12.44
N HIS A 144 7.14 10.90 11.62
CA HIS A 144 7.71 9.61 11.22
C HIS A 144 8.93 9.17 12.04
N HIS A 145 9.34 9.93 13.04
CA HIS A 145 10.53 9.61 13.85
C HIS A 145 10.25 8.49 14.87
N ASP A 146 9.05 8.45 15.43
CA ASP A 146 8.67 7.53 16.50
C ASP A 146 7.48 6.64 16.12
N LEU A 147 7.40 5.49 16.79
CA LEU A 147 6.18 4.69 16.78
C LEU A 147 5.15 5.32 17.72
N LEU A 148 3.95 5.43 17.23
CA LEU A 148 2.82 6.01 17.96
C LEU A 148 2.07 4.91 18.74
N PRO A 149 1.40 5.28 19.86
CA PRO A 149 0.54 4.36 20.57
C PRO A 149 -0.60 3.83 19.67
N VAL A 150 -0.79 2.52 19.67
CA VAL A 150 -1.85 1.85 18.90
C VAL A 150 -2.87 1.20 19.82
N ASP A 151 -4.06 0.92 19.28
CA ASP A 151 -5.09 0.11 19.91
C ASP A 151 -4.85 -1.40 19.68
N ASP A 152 -5.78 -2.23 20.14
CA ASP A 152 -5.68 -3.69 20.07
C ASP A 152 -5.70 -4.26 18.64
N VAL A 153 -6.14 -3.47 17.65
CA VAL A 153 -6.15 -3.86 16.24
C VAL A 153 -5.01 -3.24 15.43
N GLY A 154 -4.12 -2.47 16.10
CA GLY A 154 -2.94 -1.87 15.48
C GLY A 154 -3.18 -0.52 14.81
N CYS A 155 -4.35 0.09 15.01
CA CYS A 155 -4.63 1.47 14.59
C CYS A 155 -4.06 2.47 15.59
N ILE A 156 -3.66 3.65 15.13
CA ILE A 156 -3.24 4.74 16.03
C ILE A 156 -4.44 5.10 16.92
N ARG A 157 -4.21 5.18 18.22
CA ARG A 157 -5.26 5.47 19.20
C ARG A 157 -6.00 6.77 18.90
N ALA A 158 -7.31 6.77 19.12
CA ALA A 158 -8.18 7.90 18.80
C ALA A 158 -7.79 9.21 19.52
N ASP A 159 -7.28 9.12 20.76
CA ASP A 159 -6.78 10.28 21.52
C ASP A 159 -5.52 10.90 20.87
N VAL A 160 -4.67 10.07 20.27
CA VAL A 160 -3.47 10.54 19.53
C VAL A 160 -3.87 11.12 18.18
N VAL A 161 -4.81 10.48 17.47
CA VAL A 161 -5.32 10.93 16.14
C VAL A 161 -5.98 12.31 16.23
N ALA A 162 -6.67 12.61 17.34
CA ALA A 162 -7.39 13.87 17.52
C ALA A 162 -6.49 15.12 17.51
N ASP A 163 -5.21 14.96 17.88
CA ASP A 163 -4.23 16.04 17.95
C ASP A 163 -3.34 16.12 16.69
N MET A 164 -3.67 15.37 15.62
CA MET A 164 -2.87 15.32 14.40
C MET A 164 -3.39 16.25 13.32
N ASP A 165 -2.46 16.92 12.65
CA ASP A 165 -2.74 17.74 11.46
C ASP A 165 -2.65 16.89 10.19
N TRP A 166 -3.78 16.40 9.72
CA TRP A 166 -3.92 15.52 8.56
C TRP A 166 -3.96 16.31 7.26
N ALA A 167 -2.97 16.11 6.40
CA ALA A 167 -2.88 16.72 5.09
C ALA A 167 -3.30 15.74 3.99
N PRO A 168 -4.36 15.99 3.22
CA PRO A 168 -4.68 15.18 2.05
C PRO A 168 -3.62 15.39 0.96
N VAL A 169 -3.16 14.29 0.37
CA VAL A 169 -2.21 14.30 -0.76
C VAL A 169 -2.91 13.76 -1.99
N GLU A 170 -3.29 14.68 -2.88
CA GLU A 170 -3.82 14.30 -4.19
C GLU A 170 -2.67 13.87 -5.11
N VAL A 171 -2.84 12.73 -5.78
CA VAL A 171 -1.82 12.10 -6.63
C VAL A 171 -2.46 11.81 -7.99
N ARG A 172 -1.89 12.37 -9.05
CA ARG A 172 -2.35 12.12 -10.41
C ARG A 172 -1.85 10.77 -10.93
N ALA A 173 -2.57 10.19 -11.86
CA ALA A 173 -2.14 8.97 -12.53
C ALA A 173 -0.70 9.11 -13.07
N GLY A 174 0.15 8.13 -12.76
CA GLY A 174 1.58 8.13 -13.09
C GLY A 174 2.50 8.81 -12.07
N GLU A 175 1.98 9.61 -11.12
CA GLU A 175 2.75 10.11 -10.00
C GLU A 175 2.91 9.05 -8.90
N THR A 176 3.87 9.26 -8.00
CA THR A 176 4.15 8.35 -6.89
C THR A 176 4.30 9.13 -5.60
N LEU A 177 3.49 8.79 -4.61
CA LEU A 177 3.65 9.25 -3.23
C LEU A 177 4.49 8.24 -2.46
N TRP A 178 5.67 8.66 -2.01
CA TRP A 178 6.57 7.88 -1.14
C TRP A 178 6.35 8.28 0.30
N PHE A 179 6.40 7.33 1.22
CA PHE A 179 6.29 7.61 2.65
C PHE A 179 7.10 6.63 3.49
N HIS A 180 7.66 7.15 4.56
CA HIS A 180 8.44 6.40 5.53
C HIS A 180 7.53 5.41 6.28
N SER A 181 8.05 4.27 6.69
CA SER A 181 7.31 3.24 7.41
C SER A 181 6.58 3.71 8.67
N ARG A 182 7.07 4.79 9.27
CA ARG A 182 6.49 5.40 10.46
C ARG A 182 5.68 6.66 10.17
N THR A 183 5.50 7.06 8.93
CA THR A 183 4.62 8.18 8.61
C THR A 183 3.18 7.79 8.93
N PRO A 184 2.49 8.50 9.83
CA PRO A 184 1.07 8.26 10.07
C PRO A 184 0.28 8.58 8.82
N HIS A 185 -0.54 7.64 8.40
CA HIS A 185 -1.37 7.83 7.22
C HIS A 185 -2.72 7.14 7.35
N ARG A 186 -3.69 7.64 6.60
CA ARG A 186 -5.06 7.11 6.51
C ARG A 186 -5.63 7.40 5.13
N SER A 187 -6.80 6.87 4.82
CA SER A 187 -7.56 7.30 3.63
C SER A 187 -9.06 7.17 3.87
N GLY A 188 -9.83 8.10 3.35
CA GLY A 188 -11.28 8.03 3.33
C GLY A 188 -11.82 6.95 2.37
N PRO A 189 -13.15 6.73 2.35
CA PRO A 189 -13.79 5.86 1.37
C PRO A 189 -13.71 6.46 -0.04
N ASN A 190 -13.92 5.62 -1.05
CA ASN A 190 -14.11 6.09 -2.43
C ASN A 190 -15.57 6.53 -2.61
N LEU A 191 -15.81 7.83 -2.59
CA LEU A 191 -17.13 8.42 -2.82
C LEU A 191 -17.40 8.75 -4.31
N GLY A 192 -16.42 8.43 -5.18
CA GLY A 192 -16.56 8.59 -6.63
C GLY A 192 -17.37 7.47 -7.28
N THR A 193 -17.48 7.53 -8.59
CA THR A 193 -18.24 6.56 -9.42
C THR A 193 -17.35 5.57 -10.18
N THR A 194 -16.03 5.74 -10.09
CA THR A 194 -15.04 4.88 -10.76
C THR A 194 -14.09 4.26 -9.74
N PRO A 195 -13.54 3.06 -10.00
CA PRO A 195 -12.47 2.49 -9.19
C PRO A 195 -11.25 3.43 -9.13
N ARG A 196 -10.51 3.36 -8.03
CA ARG A 196 -9.21 4.00 -7.84
C ARG A 196 -8.17 2.93 -7.62
N ARG A 197 -7.42 2.59 -8.67
CA ARG A 197 -6.37 1.58 -8.62
C ARG A 197 -5.03 2.22 -8.25
N ALA A 198 -4.25 1.56 -7.43
CA ALA A 198 -2.89 1.99 -7.12
C ALA A 198 -2.00 0.79 -6.76
N LEU A 199 -0.72 0.84 -7.16
CA LEU A 199 0.31 -0.10 -6.72
C LEU A 199 0.90 0.40 -5.39
N TYR A 200 1.14 -0.52 -4.48
CA TYR A 200 1.78 -0.24 -3.19
C TYR A 200 2.98 -1.17 -2.97
N PRO A 201 4.13 -0.89 -3.61
CA PRO A 201 5.38 -1.56 -3.28
C PRO A 201 5.97 -0.99 -1.98
N THR A 202 6.63 -1.88 -1.23
CA THR A 202 7.41 -1.55 -0.04
C THR A 202 8.83 -2.06 -0.25
N TYR A 203 9.81 -1.25 0.09
CA TYR A 203 11.23 -1.54 -0.07
C TYR A 203 11.92 -1.48 1.29
N ASN A 204 12.82 -2.42 1.53
CA ASN A 204 13.76 -2.37 2.65
C ASN A 204 15.20 -2.19 2.16
N ALA A 205 16.08 -1.85 3.08
CA ALA A 205 17.51 -1.78 2.83
C ALA A 205 18.07 -3.16 2.50
N LEU A 206 18.89 -3.27 1.45
CA LEU A 206 19.51 -4.55 1.06
C LEU A 206 20.43 -5.09 2.17
N SER A 207 20.98 -4.24 3.02
CA SER A 207 21.77 -4.65 4.18
C SER A 207 20.99 -5.51 5.18
N GLU A 208 19.65 -5.38 5.24
CA GLU A 208 18.77 -6.25 6.03
C GLU A 208 18.45 -7.58 5.32
N GLY A 209 18.78 -7.72 4.04
CA GLY A 209 18.58 -8.90 3.20
C GLY A 209 17.39 -8.80 2.25
N ASP A 210 17.31 -9.74 1.30
CA ASP A 210 16.14 -9.97 0.46
C ASP A 210 15.14 -10.85 1.24
N LEU A 211 14.18 -10.23 1.87
CA LEU A 211 13.25 -10.85 2.81
C LEU A 211 11.87 -11.12 2.20
N ARG A 212 11.69 -10.84 0.89
CA ARG A 212 10.40 -10.98 0.20
C ARG A 212 9.85 -12.42 0.27
N ALA A 213 10.69 -13.41 0.03
CA ALA A 213 10.29 -14.81 0.08
C ALA A 213 9.78 -15.22 1.47
N ALA A 214 10.53 -14.84 2.53
CA ALA A 214 10.14 -15.11 3.92
C ALA A 214 8.83 -14.43 4.30
N TYR A 215 8.61 -13.19 3.85
CA TYR A 215 7.35 -12.47 4.08
C TYR A 215 6.14 -13.21 3.49
N TYR A 216 6.21 -13.63 2.22
CA TYR A 216 5.08 -14.32 1.58
C TYR A 216 4.91 -15.77 2.03
N GLU A 217 5.97 -16.45 2.47
CA GLU A 217 5.88 -17.76 3.12
C GLU A 217 5.08 -17.67 4.43
N GLN A 218 5.47 -16.73 5.31
CA GLN A 218 4.73 -16.50 6.55
C GLN A 218 3.27 -16.11 6.28
N LYS A 219 3.03 -15.18 5.36
CA LYS A 219 1.68 -14.73 5.03
C LYS A 219 0.79 -15.86 4.54
N ARG A 220 1.31 -16.77 3.71
CA ARG A 220 0.56 -17.95 3.25
C ARG A 220 0.28 -18.92 4.41
N ALA A 221 1.23 -19.10 5.32
CA ALA A 221 1.02 -19.93 6.50
C ALA A 221 -0.08 -19.34 7.42
N GLU A 222 -0.10 -18.04 7.61
CA GLU A 222 -1.14 -17.34 8.36
C GLU A 222 -2.52 -17.51 7.70
N LEU A 223 -2.62 -17.33 6.38
CA LEU A 223 -3.85 -17.52 5.62
C LEU A 223 -4.35 -18.99 5.70
N ALA A 224 -3.44 -19.96 5.58
CA ALA A 224 -3.77 -21.37 5.66
C ALA A 224 -4.19 -21.82 7.05
N SER A 225 -3.75 -21.13 8.11
CA SER A 225 -4.13 -21.43 9.50
C SER A 225 -5.44 -20.76 9.93
N ALA A 226 -5.94 -19.79 9.17
CA ALA A 226 -7.24 -19.19 9.39
C ALA A 226 -8.34 -20.20 9.05
N GLY A 227 -9.22 -20.53 10.01
CA GLY A 227 -10.33 -21.47 9.80
C GLY A 227 -11.37 -20.96 8.80
N GLU A 228 -12.20 -21.87 8.25
CA GLU A 228 -13.39 -21.49 7.48
C GLU A 228 -14.29 -20.61 8.36
N GLY A 229 -14.45 -19.35 7.99
CA GLY A 229 -15.22 -18.35 8.74
C GLY A 229 -14.42 -17.40 9.61
N ASP A 230 -13.12 -17.65 9.80
CA ASP A 230 -12.22 -16.68 10.41
C ASP A 230 -11.95 -15.53 9.45
N ARG A 231 -12.20 -14.33 9.95
CA ARG A 231 -11.90 -13.11 9.20
C ARG A 231 -10.37 -12.92 9.13
N VAL A 232 -9.79 -13.22 7.98
CA VAL A 232 -8.41 -12.81 7.71
C VAL A 232 -8.42 -11.30 7.49
N ALA A 233 -7.89 -10.55 8.44
CA ALA A 233 -7.73 -9.12 8.28
C ALA A 233 -6.76 -8.85 7.13
N VAL A 234 -7.27 -8.41 5.99
CA VAL A 234 -6.46 -8.09 4.80
C VAL A 234 -5.53 -6.91 5.07
N SER A 235 -5.79 -6.14 6.11
CA SER A 235 -5.03 -5.00 6.61
C SER A 235 -5.91 -4.25 7.62
N LEU A 236 -5.46 -3.11 8.11
CA LEU A 236 -6.23 -2.16 8.92
C LEU A 236 -7.30 -1.43 8.09
N ILE A 237 -7.97 -2.15 7.21
CA ILE A 237 -9.07 -1.63 6.39
C ILE A 237 -10.34 -1.67 7.23
N GLY A 238 -11.10 -0.59 7.21
CA GLY A 238 -12.49 -0.62 7.62
C GLY A 238 -13.30 -1.58 6.75
N ASP A 239 -14.48 -1.91 7.19
CA ASP A 239 -15.37 -2.76 6.43
C ASP A 239 -15.88 -2.02 5.18
N PHE A 240 -15.93 -2.70 4.04
CA PHE A 240 -16.53 -2.17 2.82
C PHE A 240 -18.03 -1.94 3.05
N GLN A 241 -18.48 -0.69 2.94
CA GLN A 241 -19.86 -0.29 3.27
C GLN A 241 -20.33 -0.84 4.65
N GLY A 242 -19.43 -0.90 5.63
CA GLY A 242 -19.72 -1.45 6.94
C GLY A 242 -19.78 -2.98 7.02
N ARG A 243 -19.32 -3.70 5.97
CA ARG A 243 -19.31 -5.16 5.93
C ARG A 243 -17.90 -5.71 6.09
N PRO A 244 -17.73 -6.90 6.71
CA PRO A 244 -16.43 -7.53 6.86
C PRO A 244 -15.75 -7.81 5.54
N VAL A 245 -14.44 -7.56 5.45
CA VAL A 245 -13.58 -8.04 4.38
C VAL A 245 -13.41 -9.55 4.54
N ARG A 246 -13.55 -10.33 3.48
CA ARG A 246 -13.37 -11.79 3.44
C ARG A 246 -12.17 -12.15 2.61
#